data_6aca1de1f51b0f4688c90bb16853e752
#
_entry.id   6aca1de1f51b0f4688c90bb16853e752
#
_cell.length_a   1.000
_cell.length_b   1.000
_cell.length_c   1.000
_cell.angle_alpha   90.00
_cell.angle_beta   90.00
_cell.angle_gamma   90.00
#
_symmetry.space_group_name_H-M   'P 1'
#
loop_
_entity.id
_entity.type
_entity.pdbx_description
1 polymer ?
#
loop_
_entity_poly.entity_id
_entity_poly.type
_entity_poly.pdbx_seq_one_letter_code
_entity_poly.pdbx_strand_id
1 'polypeptide(L)'
;DIESGLVALATEIRERGIRSIAIPPLGSGLGGLEWRDVKPRIVEALRGINDLEVILFEPAGAPVDGRGMASSKAPPMTAGRAALVGLMHRYLGGLMDPFVTLLEVHKLMYFMQEAGQLLRLRYAKAPYGPFAENLGNVLAQVEGHLVAGYRDGGDAPDKQLTLVPGAVDDAMTFLEGEEATRAHFDRVAALVQGFETPFGLELLSTVHWVAKDAPDATPADIVARVHGWGERKRRFSPRQIGLALDTLAGQGWLPGRVTTPAA
;
A
#
# COMPACT_ATOMS: atom_id res chain seq x y z
N ASP A 1 16.20 -22.39 6.96
CA ASP A 1 16.15 -23.20 5.76
C ASP A 1 14.74 -23.77 5.60
N ILE A 2 14.16 -23.64 4.40
CA ILE A 2 12.77 -24.02 4.15
C ILE A 2 12.57 -25.55 4.28
N GLU A 3 13.57 -26.34 3.92
CA GLU A 3 13.52 -27.80 3.99
C GLU A 3 13.42 -28.29 5.43
N SER A 4 14.24 -27.73 6.32
CA SER A 4 14.18 -28.05 7.75
C SER A 4 12.82 -27.67 8.36
N GLY A 5 12.26 -26.54 7.94
CA GLY A 5 10.92 -26.11 8.35
C GLY A 5 9.82 -27.05 7.88
N LEU A 6 9.88 -27.54 6.63
CA LEU A 6 8.91 -28.48 6.07
C LEU A 6 8.99 -29.86 6.76
N VAL A 7 10.17 -30.32 7.11
CA VAL A 7 10.34 -31.58 7.89
C VAL A 7 9.71 -31.43 9.28
N ALA A 8 9.98 -30.32 9.97
CA ALA A 8 9.36 -30.04 11.26
C ALA A 8 7.84 -29.96 11.17
N LEU A 9 7.31 -29.27 10.15
CA LEU A 9 5.88 -29.16 9.88
C LEU A 9 5.24 -30.53 9.65
N ALA A 10 5.85 -31.38 8.84
CA ALA A 10 5.34 -32.73 8.58
C ALA A 10 5.32 -33.61 9.85
N THR A 11 6.27 -33.40 10.75
CA THR A 11 6.31 -34.06 12.05
C THR A 11 5.18 -33.61 12.96
N GLU A 12 4.99 -32.29 13.11
CA GLU A 12 3.91 -31.72 13.92
C GLU A 12 2.52 -32.13 13.41
N ILE A 13 2.32 -32.18 12.10
CA ILE A 13 1.05 -32.62 11.47
C ILE A 13 0.73 -34.06 11.90
N ARG A 14 1.71 -34.96 11.87
CA ARG A 14 1.52 -36.35 12.27
C ARG A 14 1.28 -36.50 13.78
N GLU A 15 2.09 -35.84 14.60
CA GLU A 15 1.99 -35.91 16.06
C GLU A 15 0.68 -35.36 16.60
N ARG A 16 0.16 -34.28 15.96
CA ARG A 16 -1.10 -33.63 16.39
C ARG A 16 -2.33 -34.16 15.67
N GLY A 17 -2.17 -35.07 14.73
CA GLY A 17 -3.30 -35.63 13.95
C GLY A 17 -4.03 -34.59 13.14
N ILE A 18 -3.32 -33.60 12.59
CA ILE A 18 -3.91 -32.52 11.76
C ILE A 18 -4.38 -33.14 10.44
N ARG A 19 -5.64 -32.87 10.08
CA ARG A 19 -6.26 -33.40 8.88
C ARG A 19 -6.46 -32.36 7.76
N SER A 20 -6.32 -31.08 8.06
CA SER A 20 -6.39 -30.01 7.07
C SER A 20 -5.41 -28.90 7.43
N ILE A 21 -4.69 -28.40 6.42
CA ILE A 21 -3.73 -27.30 6.60
C ILE A 21 -3.78 -26.38 5.39
N ALA A 22 -3.78 -25.07 5.69
CA ALA A 22 -3.64 -24.01 4.70
C ALA A 22 -2.20 -23.47 4.77
N ILE A 23 -1.48 -23.50 3.65
CA ILE A 23 -0.08 -23.09 3.58
C ILE A 23 0.04 -21.87 2.67
N PRO A 24 0.49 -20.72 3.20
CA PRO A 24 0.80 -19.54 2.40
C PRO A 24 2.04 -19.78 1.51
N PRO A 25 2.36 -18.88 0.56
CA PRO A 25 3.51 -19.02 -0.32
C PRO A 25 4.83 -18.79 0.44
N LEU A 26 5.27 -19.82 1.17
CA LEU A 26 6.44 -19.79 2.06
C LEU A 26 7.69 -19.33 1.33
N GLY A 27 8.34 -18.29 1.87
CA GLY A 27 9.62 -17.78 1.35
C GLY A 27 9.54 -17.07 0.00
N SER A 28 8.38 -17.04 -0.66
CA SER A 28 8.20 -16.46 -2.01
C SER A 28 7.76 -14.99 -1.98
N GLY A 29 7.80 -14.35 -0.81
CA GLY A 29 7.65 -12.91 -0.64
C GLY A 29 9.00 -12.27 -0.35
N LEU A 30 9.15 -11.64 0.81
CA LEU A 30 10.39 -11.03 1.28
C LEU A 30 11.58 -12.01 1.39
N GLY A 31 11.31 -13.32 1.39
CA GLY A 31 12.35 -14.36 1.41
C GLY A 31 13.05 -14.60 0.07
N GLY A 32 12.59 -13.97 -1.02
CA GLY A 32 13.24 -14.01 -2.34
C GLY A 32 13.29 -15.38 -3.02
N LEU A 33 12.52 -16.37 -2.53
CA LEU A 33 12.48 -17.69 -3.14
C LEU A 33 11.45 -17.75 -4.28
N GLU A 34 11.82 -18.40 -5.38
CA GLU A 34 10.92 -18.63 -6.49
C GLU A 34 9.86 -19.68 -6.13
N TRP A 35 8.57 -19.32 -6.26
CA TRP A 35 7.46 -20.23 -5.94
C TRP A 35 7.50 -21.53 -6.70
N ARG A 36 7.94 -21.52 -7.95
CA ARG A 36 8.14 -22.72 -8.78
C ARG A 36 9.10 -23.74 -8.16
N ASP A 37 10.04 -23.26 -7.31
CA ASP A 37 11.04 -24.12 -6.66
C ASP A 37 10.57 -24.52 -5.24
N VAL A 38 9.72 -23.73 -4.62
CA VAL A 38 9.18 -23.96 -3.26
C VAL A 38 7.98 -24.92 -3.28
N LYS A 39 7.02 -24.70 -4.20
CA LYS A 39 5.80 -25.51 -4.31
C LYS A 39 6.08 -27.03 -4.41
N PRO A 40 6.99 -27.52 -5.27
CA PRO A 40 7.32 -28.93 -5.32
C PRO A 40 7.87 -29.50 -4.01
N ARG A 41 8.65 -28.70 -3.27
CA ARG A 41 9.22 -29.11 -1.97
C ARG A 41 8.13 -29.26 -0.90
N ILE A 42 7.14 -28.36 -0.88
CA ILE A 42 5.97 -28.50 0.01
C ILE A 42 5.19 -29.77 -0.31
N VAL A 43 4.90 -29.98 -1.59
CA VAL A 43 4.14 -31.16 -2.04
C VAL A 43 4.88 -32.45 -1.68
N GLU A 44 6.19 -32.51 -1.90
CA GLU A 44 7.00 -33.69 -1.58
C GLU A 44 7.08 -33.97 -0.07
N ALA A 45 7.27 -32.92 0.75
CA ALA A 45 7.35 -33.04 2.21
C ALA A 45 6.05 -33.57 2.84
N LEU A 46 4.89 -33.28 2.23
CA LEU A 46 3.59 -33.65 2.76
C LEU A 46 2.96 -34.87 2.08
N ARG A 47 3.52 -35.35 0.94
CA ARG A 47 2.98 -36.44 0.12
C ARG A 47 2.75 -37.74 0.91
N GLY A 48 3.56 -38.00 1.92
CA GLY A 48 3.48 -39.23 2.72
C GLY A 48 2.55 -39.18 3.93
N ILE A 49 1.70 -38.14 4.04
CA ILE A 49 0.75 -38.00 5.16
C ILE A 49 -0.64 -38.35 4.66
N ASN A 50 -1.15 -39.51 5.10
CA ASN A 50 -2.49 -39.98 4.73
C ASN A 50 -3.56 -39.12 5.43
N ASP A 51 -4.71 -38.95 4.77
CA ASP A 51 -5.88 -38.21 5.27
C ASP A 51 -5.61 -36.71 5.59
N LEU A 52 -4.59 -36.12 4.96
CA LEU A 52 -4.29 -34.70 5.07
C LEU A 52 -4.80 -33.95 3.84
N GLU A 53 -5.72 -33.02 4.06
CA GLU A 53 -6.12 -32.01 3.06
C GLU A 53 -5.15 -30.83 3.14
N VAL A 54 -4.49 -30.52 2.00
CA VAL A 54 -3.54 -29.40 1.91
C VAL A 54 -4.06 -28.35 0.95
N ILE A 55 -4.33 -27.16 1.46
CA ILE A 55 -4.70 -26.00 0.65
C ILE A 55 -3.44 -25.12 0.50
N LEU A 56 -2.88 -25.08 -0.71
CA LEU A 56 -1.74 -24.21 -1.02
C LEU A 56 -2.24 -22.89 -1.60
N PHE A 57 -1.89 -21.79 -0.93
CA PHE A 57 -2.08 -20.47 -1.50
C PHE A 57 -0.88 -20.14 -2.37
N GLU A 58 -1.15 -19.83 -3.63
CA GLU A 58 -0.12 -19.36 -4.55
C GLU A 58 0.14 -17.86 -4.34
N PRO A 59 1.38 -17.35 -4.61
CA PRO A 59 1.63 -15.92 -4.56
C PRO A 59 0.60 -15.19 -5.43
N ALA A 60 -0.05 -14.17 -4.89
CA ALA A 60 -0.95 -13.32 -5.65
C ALA A 60 -0.16 -12.70 -6.82
N GLY A 61 -0.48 -13.07 -8.05
CA GLY A 61 0.22 -12.60 -9.25
C GLY A 61 1.08 -13.62 -9.97
N ALA A 62 1.24 -14.87 -9.46
CA ALA A 62 1.77 -15.94 -10.30
C ALA A 62 0.79 -16.21 -11.45
N PRO A 63 1.21 -16.21 -12.74
CA PRO A 63 0.33 -16.53 -13.84
C PRO A 63 -0.14 -17.97 -13.69
N VAL A 64 -1.43 -18.17 -13.50
CA VAL A 64 -2.06 -19.46 -13.76
C VAL A 64 -1.99 -19.62 -15.28
N ASP A 65 -1.16 -20.56 -15.72
CA ASP A 65 -0.90 -20.88 -17.12
C ASP A 65 -0.28 -19.76 -17.95
N GLY A 66 0.91 -20.02 -18.51
CA GLY A 66 1.70 -19.13 -19.35
C GLY A 66 1.02 -18.66 -20.66
N ARG A 67 -0.25 -18.25 -20.61
CA ARG A 67 -1.03 -17.69 -21.69
C ARG A 67 -1.71 -16.40 -21.26
N GLY A 68 -0.97 -15.34 -21.22
CA GLY A 68 -1.61 -14.04 -21.10
C GLY A 68 -0.78 -13.06 -20.35
N MET A 69 0.11 -12.48 -21.07
CA MET A 69 0.86 -11.23 -20.98
C MET A 69 2.37 -11.37 -21.04
N ALA A 70 2.84 -12.29 -21.88
CA ALA A 70 4.14 -12.10 -22.48
C ALA A 70 3.96 -11.13 -23.64
N SER A 71 4.57 -9.96 -23.56
CA SER A 71 4.80 -8.99 -24.63
C SER A 71 4.19 -7.59 -24.48
N SER A 72 4.03 -7.06 -23.28
CA SER A 72 4.21 -5.62 -23.18
C SER A 72 5.60 -5.36 -22.60
N LYS A 73 6.44 -4.68 -23.38
CA LYS A 73 7.72 -4.13 -22.90
C LYS A 73 7.46 -3.44 -21.57
N ALA A 74 8.28 -3.76 -20.56
CA ALA A 74 8.14 -3.11 -19.26
C ALA A 74 8.03 -1.59 -19.45
N PRO A 75 7.04 -0.93 -18.83
CA PRO A 75 6.89 0.50 -19.00
C PRO A 75 8.13 1.22 -18.45
N PRO A 76 8.61 2.28 -19.10
CA PRO A 76 9.80 2.99 -18.63
C PRO A 76 9.57 3.53 -17.21
N MET A 77 10.61 3.48 -16.37
CA MET A 77 10.57 4.15 -15.07
C MET A 77 10.38 5.65 -15.29
N THR A 78 9.55 6.26 -14.45
CA THR A 78 9.31 7.71 -14.43
C THR A 78 9.27 8.17 -12.97
N ALA A 79 9.48 9.46 -12.74
CA ALA A 79 9.44 10.03 -11.39
C ALA A 79 8.18 9.65 -10.59
N GLY A 80 7.00 9.65 -11.23
CA GLY A 80 5.75 9.23 -10.59
C GLY A 80 5.68 7.73 -10.27
N ARG A 81 6.22 6.87 -11.14
CA ARG A 81 6.27 5.41 -10.92
C ARG A 81 7.30 5.05 -9.86
N ALA A 82 8.45 5.68 -9.87
CA ALA A 82 9.47 5.50 -8.86
C ALA A 82 8.97 5.96 -7.48
N ALA A 83 8.27 7.10 -7.42
CA ALA A 83 7.66 7.57 -6.19
C ALA A 83 6.56 6.62 -5.68
N LEU A 84 5.72 6.07 -6.56
CA LEU A 84 4.72 5.06 -6.19
C LEU A 84 5.36 3.84 -5.53
N VAL A 85 6.33 3.22 -6.20
CA VAL A 85 7.02 2.03 -5.69
C VAL A 85 7.77 2.33 -4.40
N GLY A 86 8.52 3.43 -4.35
CA GLY A 86 9.29 3.84 -3.18
C GLY A 86 8.39 4.13 -1.96
N LEU A 87 7.25 4.84 -2.15
CA LEU A 87 6.31 5.10 -1.07
C LEU A 87 5.63 3.83 -0.56
N MET A 88 5.23 2.92 -1.46
CA MET A 88 4.71 1.61 -1.06
C MET A 88 5.75 0.83 -0.27
N HIS A 89 7.00 0.77 -0.73
CA HIS A 89 8.08 0.08 -0.04
C HIS A 89 8.33 0.65 1.37
N ARG A 90 8.45 1.98 1.47
CA ARG A 90 8.68 2.65 2.76
C ARG A 90 7.51 2.46 3.72
N TYR A 91 6.29 2.53 3.20
CA TYR A 91 5.07 2.30 3.97
C TYR A 91 5.01 0.86 4.51
N LEU A 92 5.31 -0.13 3.68
CA LEU A 92 5.41 -1.55 4.09
C LEU A 92 6.50 -1.78 5.15
N GLY A 93 7.59 -1.03 5.10
CA GLY A 93 8.65 -1.11 6.12
C GLY A 93 8.19 -0.68 7.52
N GLY A 94 7.13 0.13 7.63
CA GLY A 94 6.49 0.52 8.89
C GLY A 94 5.36 -0.41 9.34
N LEU A 95 4.89 -1.30 8.45
CA LEU A 95 3.81 -2.24 8.70
C LEU A 95 4.34 -3.68 8.79
N MET A 96 3.64 -4.53 9.53
CA MET A 96 3.88 -5.98 9.50
C MET A 96 3.13 -6.69 8.36
N ASP A 97 2.37 -5.95 7.54
CA ASP A 97 1.60 -6.49 6.43
C ASP A 97 2.43 -6.57 5.14
N PRO A 98 2.32 -7.63 4.35
CA PRO A 98 3.09 -7.80 3.12
C PRO A 98 2.48 -7.05 1.91
N PHE A 99 1.41 -6.32 2.08
CA PHE A 99 0.67 -5.61 1.03
C PHE A 99 0.22 -4.22 1.47
N VAL A 100 -0.04 -3.37 0.49
CA VAL A 100 -0.66 -2.05 0.66
C VAL A 100 -2.03 -2.09 0.02
N THR A 101 -3.05 -1.52 0.65
CA THR A 101 -4.38 -1.46 0.03
C THR A 101 -4.45 -0.37 -1.04
N LEU A 102 -5.38 -0.53 -2.00
CA LEU A 102 -5.61 0.47 -3.04
C LEU A 102 -5.98 1.83 -2.43
N LEU A 103 -6.73 1.83 -1.31
CA LEU A 103 -7.03 3.04 -0.56
C LEU A 103 -5.75 3.77 -0.15
N GLU A 104 -4.81 3.06 0.46
CA GLU A 104 -3.55 3.62 0.95
C GLU A 104 -2.72 4.18 -0.21
N VAL A 105 -2.62 3.45 -1.31
CA VAL A 105 -1.94 3.91 -2.52
C VAL A 105 -2.54 5.24 -3.01
N HIS A 106 -3.86 5.37 -3.06
CA HIS A 106 -4.51 6.63 -3.43
C HIS A 106 -4.12 7.78 -2.51
N LYS A 107 -3.97 7.55 -1.20
CA LYS A 107 -3.62 8.61 -0.24
C LYS A 107 -2.14 8.97 -0.28
N LEU A 108 -1.26 8.01 -0.46
CA LEU A 108 0.17 8.25 -0.65
C LEU A 108 0.40 9.09 -1.92
N MET A 109 -0.22 8.72 -3.03
CA MET A 109 -0.10 9.46 -4.29
C MET A 109 -0.80 10.83 -4.26
N TYR A 110 -1.87 10.97 -3.46
CA TYR A 110 -2.48 12.27 -3.18
C TYR A 110 -1.46 13.21 -2.53
N PHE A 111 -0.83 12.79 -1.45
CA PHE A 111 0.17 13.62 -0.78
C PHE A 111 1.41 13.84 -1.64
N MET A 112 1.80 12.88 -2.48
CA MET A 112 2.90 13.08 -3.42
C MET A 112 2.61 14.23 -4.41
N GLN A 113 1.38 14.32 -4.92
CA GLN A 113 0.96 15.42 -5.78
C GLN A 113 0.85 16.74 -5.02
N GLU A 114 0.31 16.73 -3.79
CA GLU A 114 0.22 17.90 -2.93
C GLU A 114 1.60 18.41 -2.47
N ALA A 115 2.61 17.52 -2.40
CA ALA A 115 4.00 17.90 -2.15
C ALA A 115 4.64 18.67 -3.32
N GLY A 116 4.02 18.64 -4.50
CA GLY A 116 4.50 19.33 -5.69
C GLY A 116 4.91 18.42 -6.85
N GLN A 117 4.83 17.09 -6.70
CA GLN A 117 5.14 16.17 -7.78
C GLN A 117 4.10 16.25 -8.89
N LEU A 118 4.53 16.49 -10.12
CA LEU A 118 3.63 16.60 -11.27
C LEU A 118 3.13 15.22 -11.72
N LEU A 119 2.07 14.74 -11.07
CA LEU A 119 1.45 13.43 -11.38
C LEU A 119 0.25 13.54 -12.35
N ARG A 120 -0.39 14.70 -12.43
CA ARG A 120 -1.61 14.92 -13.22
C ARG A 120 -2.78 14.02 -12.81
N LEU A 121 -2.84 13.63 -11.55
CA LEU A 121 -3.95 12.90 -10.98
C LEU A 121 -5.12 13.85 -10.72
N ARG A 122 -6.32 13.43 -11.10
CA ARG A 122 -7.54 14.24 -10.96
C ARG A 122 -8.29 13.81 -9.73
N TYR A 123 -7.93 14.39 -8.59
CA TYR A 123 -8.57 14.08 -7.32
C TYR A 123 -9.94 14.73 -7.20
N ALA A 124 -10.91 13.96 -6.71
CA ALA A 124 -12.24 14.39 -6.37
C ALA A 124 -12.66 13.85 -5.00
N LYS A 125 -13.68 14.46 -4.40
CA LYS A 125 -14.29 14.02 -3.18
C LYS A 125 -14.99 12.67 -3.38
N ALA A 126 -14.63 11.65 -2.58
CA ALA A 126 -15.19 10.29 -2.64
C ALA A 126 -15.45 9.72 -1.23
N PRO A 127 -16.18 8.61 -1.07
CA PRO A 127 -16.54 8.07 0.26
C PRO A 127 -15.35 7.84 1.20
N TYR A 128 -14.20 7.44 0.65
CA TYR A 128 -12.97 7.17 1.42
C TYR A 128 -11.96 8.34 1.41
N GLY A 129 -12.42 9.56 1.14
CA GLY A 129 -11.56 10.75 1.03
C GLY A 129 -11.17 11.06 -0.41
N PRO A 130 -10.14 11.88 -0.67
CA PRO A 130 -9.70 12.21 -2.03
C PRO A 130 -9.40 10.96 -2.85
N PHE A 131 -9.96 10.87 -4.05
CA PHE A 131 -9.81 9.74 -4.96
C PHE A 131 -9.55 10.25 -6.38
N ALA A 132 -8.65 9.60 -7.10
CA ALA A 132 -8.33 9.94 -8.49
C ALA A 132 -8.54 8.70 -9.38
N GLU A 133 -9.65 8.68 -10.13
CA GLU A 133 -9.98 7.58 -11.03
C GLU A 133 -8.85 7.25 -12.02
N ASN A 134 -8.17 8.28 -12.52
CA ASN A 134 -7.08 8.11 -13.49
C ASN A 134 -5.78 7.51 -12.88
N LEU A 135 -5.68 7.29 -11.57
CA LEU A 135 -4.61 6.49 -10.98
C LEU A 135 -4.73 5.02 -11.41
N GLY A 136 -5.96 4.52 -11.61
CA GLY A 136 -6.20 3.18 -12.12
C GLY A 136 -5.49 2.91 -13.46
N ASN A 137 -5.42 3.91 -14.35
CA ASN A 137 -4.70 3.78 -15.61
C ASN A 137 -3.18 3.59 -15.40
N VAL A 138 -2.61 4.24 -14.37
CA VAL A 138 -1.19 4.07 -14.03
C VAL A 138 -0.96 2.68 -13.45
N LEU A 139 -1.80 2.25 -12.52
CA LEU A 139 -1.70 0.92 -11.90
C LEU A 139 -1.85 -0.20 -12.95
N ALA A 140 -2.80 -0.08 -13.87
CA ALA A 140 -2.96 -1.03 -14.96
C ALA A 140 -1.73 -1.12 -15.89
N GLN A 141 -1.02 0.00 -16.12
CA GLN A 141 0.20 0.00 -16.93
C GLN A 141 1.40 -0.62 -16.23
N VAL A 142 1.48 -0.56 -14.91
CA VAL A 142 2.60 -1.09 -14.13
C VAL A 142 2.32 -2.45 -13.52
N GLU A 143 1.10 -2.97 -13.71
CA GLU A 143 0.69 -4.30 -13.26
C GLU A 143 1.62 -5.39 -13.81
N GLY A 144 2.12 -6.25 -12.92
CA GLY A 144 3.05 -7.33 -13.25
C GLY A 144 4.49 -6.89 -13.55
N HIS A 145 4.76 -5.59 -13.59
CA HIS A 145 6.10 -5.03 -13.81
C HIS A 145 6.68 -4.35 -12.56
N LEU A 146 5.90 -3.52 -11.90
CA LEU A 146 6.31 -2.79 -10.70
C LEU A 146 5.41 -3.13 -9.50
N VAL A 147 4.13 -3.34 -9.75
CA VAL A 147 3.09 -3.63 -8.77
C VAL A 147 2.27 -4.81 -9.26
N ALA A 148 1.77 -5.65 -8.35
CA ALA A 148 0.86 -6.74 -8.64
C ALA A 148 -0.38 -6.67 -7.75
N GLY A 149 -1.52 -7.19 -8.24
CA GLY A 149 -2.78 -7.23 -7.54
C GLY A 149 -3.87 -6.30 -8.06
N TYR A 150 -3.56 -5.46 -9.06
CA TYR A 150 -4.55 -4.57 -9.69
C TYR A 150 -5.22 -5.17 -10.92
N ARG A 151 -4.78 -6.32 -11.38
CA ARG A 151 -5.03 -7.00 -12.67
C ARG A 151 -6.43 -6.81 -13.30
N ASP A 152 -7.48 -6.99 -12.54
CA ASP A 152 -8.88 -6.96 -13.00
C ASP A 152 -9.49 -5.55 -12.97
N GLY A 153 -8.68 -4.54 -12.67
CA GLY A 153 -9.19 -3.19 -12.41
C GLY A 153 -10.06 -3.17 -11.14
N GLY A 154 -11.02 -2.28 -11.11
CA GLY A 154 -11.94 -2.13 -9.98
C GLY A 154 -11.33 -1.35 -8.82
N ASP A 155 -12.19 -0.57 -8.16
CA ASP A 155 -11.80 0.44 -7.19
C ASP A 155 -12.14 0.03 -5.75
N ALA A 156 -12.16 -1.29 -5.46
CA ALA A 156 -12.36 -1.79 -4.10
C ALA A 156 -11.25 -1.24 -3.18
N PRO A 157 -11.60 -0.48 -2.14
CA PRO A 157 -10.61 0.23 -1.31
C PRO A 157 -9.66 -0.71 -0.56
N ASP A 158 -10.09 -1.92 -0.30
CA ASP A 158 -9.38 -3.00 0.40
C ASP A 158 -8.60 -3.92 -0.55
N LYS A 159 -8.61 -3.64 -1.86
CA LYS A 159 -7.82 -4.39 -2.84
C LYS A 159 -6.34 -4.34 -2.46
N GLN A 160 -5.72 -5.52 -2.35
CA GLN A 160 -4.34 -5.67 -1.92
C GLN A 160 -3.38 -5.56 -3.10
N LEU A 161 -2.38 -4.71 -2.96
CA LEU A 161 -1.32 -4.50 -3.92
C LEU A 161 0.03 -4.86 -3.29
N THR A 162 0.86 -5.54 -4.06
CA THR A 162 2.21 -5.95 -3.66
C THR A 162 3.25 -5.40 -4.64
N LEU A 163 4.50 -5.30 -4.19
CA LEU A 163 5.61 -4.90 -5.05
C LEU A 163 6.19 -6.11 -5.79
N VAL A 164 6.48 -5.94 -7.07
CA VAL A 164 7.16 -6.97 -7.87
C VAL A 164 8.64 -7.02 -7.46
N PRO A 165 9.25 -8.23 -7.34
CA PRO A 165 10.68 -8.35 -7.06
C PRO A 165 11.55 -7.54 -8.03
N GLY A 166 12.53 -6.80 -7.50
CA GLY A 166 13.41 -5.91 -8.26
C GLY A 166 12.85 -4.51 -8.52
N ALA A 167 11.53 -4.31 -8.47
CA ALA A 167 10.93 -3.00 -8.72
C ALA A 167 11.39 -1.91 -7.73
N VAL A 168 11.69 -2.31 -6.50
CA VAL A 168 12.19 -1.39 -5.46
C VAL A 168 13.59 -0.88 -5.81
N ASP A 169 14.50 -1.78 -6.18
CA ASP A 169 15.87 -1.42 -6.53
C ASP A 169 15.91 -0.48 -7.75
N ASP A 170 15.10 -0.80 -8.77
CA ASP A 170 14.96 0.05 -9.97
C ASP A 170 14.39 1.44 -9.62
N ALA A 171 13.38 1.50 -8.77
CA ALA A 171 12.76 2.76 -8.35
C ALA A 171 13.72 3.60 -7.49
N MET A 172 14.40 2.99 -6.54
CA MET A 172 15.35 3.71 -5.67
C MET A 172 16.55 4.22 -6.47
N THR A 173 17.11 3.42 -7.37
CA THR A 173 18.18 3.84 -8.30
C THR A 173 17.72 5.03 -9.16
N PHE A 174 16.49 4.99 -9.67
CA PHE A 174 15.94 6.11 -10.44
C PHE A 174 15.84 7.38 -9.59
N LEU A 175 15.36 7.26 -8.35
CA LEU A 175 15.18 8.39 -7.43
C LEU A 175 16.51 9.04 -7.01
N GLU A 176 17.64 8.33 -7.07
CA GLU A 176 18.97 8.92 -6.80
C GLU A 176 19.30 10.06 -7.75
N GLY A 177 18.85 9.96 -9.01
CA GLY A 177 19.03 11.00 -10.03
C GLY A 177 17.96 12.11 -10.04
N GLU A 178 16.91 12.00 -9.19
CA GLU A 178 15.70 12.84 -9.21
C GLU A 178 15.54 13.64 -7.91
N GLU A 179 16.41 14.62 -7.66
CA GLU A 179 16.47 15.37 -6.39
C GLU A 179 15.14 15.98 -5.99
N ALA A 180 14.42 16.62 -6.91
CA ALA A 180 13.12 17.24 -6.63
C ALA A 180 12.06 16.19 -6.23
N THR A 181 12.01 15.05 -6.96
CA THR A 181 11.09 13.96 -6.65
C THR A 181 11.41 13.33 -5.31
N ARG A 182 12.70 13.18 -5.00
CA ARG A 182 13.16 12.65 -3.71
C ARG A 182 12.78 13.56 -2.56
N ALA A 183 12.91 14.87 -2.73
CA ALA A 183 12.47 15.83 -1.70
C ALA A 183 10.95 15.73 -1.44
N HIS A 184 10.13 15.61 -2.48
CA HIS A 184 8.69 15.37 -2.33
C HIS A 184 8.40 14.04 -1.64
N PHE A 185 9.09 12.97 -2.03
CA PHE A 185 9.00 11.65 -1.42
C PHE A 185 9.32 11.68 0.07
N ASP A 186 10.45 12.27 0.48
CA ASP A 186 10.85 12.36 1.88
C ASP A 186 9.85 13.18 2.71
N ARG A 187 9.29 14.24 2.12
CA ARG A 187 8.25 15.06 2.74
C ARG A 187 6.97 14.25 2.99
N VAL A 188 6.53 13.44 2.02
CA VAL A 188 5.35 12.57 2.20
C VAL A 188 5.63 11.48 3.23
N ALA A 189 6.81 10.86 3.16
CA ALA A 189 7.19 9.82 4.11
C ALA A 189 7.24 10.31 5.56
N ALA A 190 7.72 11.55 5.79
CA ALA A 190 7.68 12.19 7.09
C ALA A 190 6.26 12.50 7.56
N LEU A 191 5.38 12.94 6.65
CA LEU A 191 3.99 13.27 7.00
C LEU A 191 3.20 12.03 7.46
N VAL A 192 3.36 10.91 6.77
CA VAL A 192 2.55 9.71 7.03
C VAL A 192 3.01 8.93 8.24
N GLN A 193 4.16 9.26 8.80
CA GLN A 193 4.70 8.62 10.01
C GLN A 193 3.72 8.76 11.19
N GLY A 194 3.30 7.62 11.76
CA GLY A 194 2.26 7.54 12.80
C GLY A 194 0.82 7.47 12.26
N PHE A 195 0.64 7.54 10.94
CA PHE A 195 -0.65 7.36 10.25
C PHE A 195 -0.64 6.15 9.29
N GLU A 196 0.32 5.24 9.45
CA GLU A 196 0.53 4.09 8.57
C GLU A 196 -0.57 3.03 8.77
N THR A 197 -1.80 3.41 8.51
CA THR A 197 -2.97 2.53 8.46
C THR A 197 -3.98 3.07 7.44
N PRO A 198 -4.86 2.24 6.86
CA PRO A 198 -5.95 2.71 6.01
C PRO A 198 -6.80 3.80 6.68
N PHE A 199 -7.06 3.65 7.98
CA PHE A 199 -7.79 4.64 8.78
C PHE A 199 -7.00 5.95 8.91
N GLY A 200 -5.71 5.87 9.25
CA GLY A 200 -4.86 7.04 9.45
C GLY A 200 -4.68 7.85 8.18
N LEU A 201 -4.40 7.19 7.06
CA LEU A 201 -4.26 7.86 5.77
C LEU A 201 -5.58 8.43 5.25
N GLU A 202 -6.73 7.75 5.48
CA GLU A 202 -8.05 8.29 5.15
C GLU A 202 -8.36 9.54 5.97
N LEU A 203 -8.07 9.54 7.27
CA LEU A 203 -8.22 10.68 8.16
C LEU A 203 -7.36 11.85 7.68
N LEU A 204 -6.05 11.62 7.56
CA LEU A 204 -5.06 12.64 7.22
C LEU A 204 -5.40 13.34 5.90
N SER A 205 -5.69 12.57 4.85
CA SER A 205 -6.01 13.09 3.52
C SER A 205 -7.36 13.82 3.47
N THR A 206 -8.36 13.36 4.26
CA THR A 206 -9.66 14.03 4.36
C THR A 206 -9.53 15.39 5.08
N VAL A 207 -8.78 15.41 6.19
CA VAL A 207 -8.54 16.66 6.94
C VAL A 207 -7.74 17.65 6.10
N HIS A 208 -6.70 17.19 5.40
CA HIS A 208 -5.91 18.03 4.49
C HIS A 208 -6.79 18.67 3.41
N TRP A 209 -7.62 17.88 2.73
CA TRP A 209 -8.53 18.37 1.69
C TRP A 209 -9.47 19.45 2.21
N VAL A 210 -10.14 19.19 3.35
CA VAL A 210 -11.08 20.13 3.97
C VAL A 210 -10.40 21.41 4.44
N ALA A 211 -9.22 21.28 5.06
CA ALA A 211 -8.49 22.43 5.57
C ALA A 211 -7.88 23.29 4.46
N LYS A 212 -7.46 22.69 3.35
CA LYS A 212 -6.97 23.38 2.16
C LYS A 212 -8.08 24.19 1.48
N ASP A 213 -9.31 23.62 1.42
CA ASP A 213 -10.49 24.29 0.83
C ASP A 213 -11.06 25.41 1.73
N ALA A 214 -10.71 25.41 3.03
CA ALA A 214 -11.18 26.39 4.00
C ALA A 214 -10.00 26.86 4.91
N PRO A 215 -9.07 27.68 4.38
CA PRO A 215 -7.86 28.06 5.10
C PRO A 215 -8.13 28.82 6.42
N ASP A 216 -9.19 29.63 6.44
CA ASP A 216 -9.57 30.49 7.60
C ASP A 216 -10.53 29.80 8.58
N ALA A 217 -10.92 28.54 8.31
CA ALA A 217 -11.87 27.83 9.17
C ALA A 217 -11.25 27.50 10.53
N THR A 218 -12.00 27.65 11.61
CA THR A 218 -11.56 27.24 12.94
C THR A 218 -11.43 25.71 13.05
N PRO A 219 -10.70 25.16 14.03
CA PRO A 219 -10.65 23.70 14.25
C PRO A 219 -12.04 23.07 14.40
N ALA A 220 -12.98 23.76 15.05
CA ALA A 220 -14.36 23.29 15.18
C ALA A 220 -15.10 23.24 13.82
N ASP A 221 -14.87 24.24 12.95
CA ASP A 221 -15.41 24.26 11.60
C ASP A 221 -14.85 23.12 10.75
N ILE A 222 -13.54 22.82 10.90
CA ILE A 222 -12.92 21.68 10.21
C ILE A 222 -13.56 20.37 10.64
N VAL A 223 -13.79 20.17 11.94
CA VAL A 223 -14.50 18.99 12.45
C VAL A 223 -15.90 18.89 11.80
N ALA A 224 -16.66 19.99 11.82
CA ALA A 224 -18.01 20.02 11.22
C ALA A 224 -18.00 19.70 9.71
N ARG A 225 -17.04 20.27 8.97
CA ARG A 225 -16.87 20.02 7.52
C ARG A 225 -16.42 18.58 7.22
N VAL A 226 -15.52 18.01 8.02
CA VAL A 226 -15.11 16.61 7.89
C VAL A 226 -16.30 15.69 8.14
N HIS A 227 -17.10 15.92 9.19
CA HIS A 227 -18.30 15.16 9.47
C HIS A 227 -19.39 15.36 8.41
N GLY A 228 -19.48 16.55 7.83
CA GLY A 228 -20.37 16.88 6.71
C GLY A 228 -19.93 16.28 5.36
N TRP A 229 -18.74 15.70 5.27
CA TRP A 229 -18.28 15.01 4.06
C TRP A 229 -19.15 13.81 3.70
N GLY A 230 -19.56 13.04 4.71
CA GLY A 230 -20.44 11.88 4.60
C GLY A 230 -20.48 11.10 5.92
N GLU A 231 -21.45 10.22 6.05
CA GLU A 231 -21.69 9.49 7.30
C GLU A 231 -20.47 8.71 7.78
N ARG A 232 -19.74 8.10 6.85
CA ARG A 232 -18.52 7.36 7.15
C ARG A 232 -17.47 8.20 7.89
N LYS A 233 -17.41 9.51 7.65
CA LYS A 233 -16.42 10.41 8.28
C LYS A 233 -16.76 10.76 9.74
N ARG A 234 -17.98 10.51 10.19
CA ARG A 234 -18.37 10.69 11.59
C ARG A 234 -17.67 9.73 12.56
N ARG A 235 -17.05 8.67 12.02
CA ARG A 235 -16.19 7.77 12.81
C ARG A 235 -14.88 8.44 13.28
N PHE A 236 -14.45 9.52 12.65
CA PHE A 236 -13.32 10.30 13.08
C PHE A 236 -13.72 11.19 14.26
N SER A 237 -13.16 10.94 15.44
CA SER A 237 -13.42 11.79 16.59
C SER A 237 -12.85 13.21 16.41
N PRO A 238 -13.42 14.23 17.07
CA PRO A 238 -12.85 15.59 17.04
C PRO A 238 -11.37 15.63 17.43
N ARG A 239 -10.95 14.80 18.39
CA ARG A 239 -9.56 14.68 18.82
C ARG A 239 -8.66 14.14 17.71
N GLN A 240 -9.09 13.12 16.97
CA GLN A 240 -8.32 12.57 15.85
C GLN A 240 -8.21 13.56 14.70
N ILE A 241 -9.28 14.30 14.40
CA ILE A 241 -9.27 15.36 13.39
C ILE A 241 -8.32 16.47 13.82
N GLY A 242 -8.34 16.89 15.11
CA GLY A 242 -7.39 17.85 15.68
C GLY A 242 -5.94 17.40 15.52
N LEU A 243 -5.63 16.16 15.90
CA LEU A 243 -4.28 15.61 15.76
C LEU A 243 -3.80 15.63 14.30
N ALA A 244 -4.64 15.23 13.35
CA ALA A 244 -4.30 15.28 11.93
C ALA A 244 -4.09 16.74 11.45
N LEU A 245 -4.92 17.68 11.90
CA LEU A 245 -4.82 19.09 11.57
C LEU A 245 -3.50 19.69 12.10
N ASP A 246 -3.15 19.39 13.36
CA ASP A 246 -1.91 19.86 14.00
C ASP A 246 -0.67 19.29 13.31
N THR A 247 -0.70 18.01 12.93
CA THR A 247 0.38 17.38 12.17
C THR A 247 0.57 18.03 10.81
N LEU A 248 -0.53 18.27 10.07
CA LEU A 248 -0.50 18.92 8.75
C LEU A 248 0.01 20.37 8.86
N ALA A 249 -0.44 21.13 9.85
CA ALA A 249 0.00 22.50 10.06
C ALA A 249 1.47 22.54 10.52
N GLY A 250 1.86 21.70 11.47
CA GLY A 250 3.22 21.65 12.03
C GLY A 250 4.27 21.24 11.00
N GLN A 251 3.90 20.44 10.02
CA GLN A 251 4.77 20.02 8.92
C GLN A 251 4.63 20.89 7.64
N GLY A 252 3.91 22.03 7.72
CA GLY A 252 3.82 23.00 6.63
C GLY A 252 2.99 22.50 5.41
N TRP A 253 2.02 21.62 5.63
CA TRP A 253 1.10 21.17 4.58
C TRP A 253 -0.11 22.08 4.40
N LEU A 254 -0.33 22.99 5.35
CA LEU A 254 -1.42 23.97 5.35
C LEU A 254 -0.84 25.39 5.40
N PRO A 255 -0.60 26.02 4.24
CA PRO A 255 -0.07 27.38 4.20
C PRO A 255 -0.96 28.35 4.98
N GLY A 256 -0.33 29.19 5.85
CA GLY A 256 -1.02 30.17 6.66
C GLY A 256 -1.64 29.70 7.98
N ARG A 257 -1.64 28.38 8.27
CA ARG A 257 -2.03 27.89 9.59
C ARG A 257 -0.82 27.75 10.50
N VAL A 258 -0.83 28.50 11.59
CA VAL A 258 0.15 28.38 12.69
C VAL A 258 -0.41 27.37 13.70
N THR A 259 0.41 26.42 14.13
CA THR A 259 0.07 25.53 15.25
C THR A 259 -0.09 26.37 16.50
N THR A 260 -1.25 26.33 17.14
CA THR A 260 -1.37 26.81 18.52
C THR A 260 -0.73 25.75 19.41
N PRO A 261 0.31 26.05 20.18
CA PRO A 261 0.87 25.08 21.10
C PRO A 261 -0.23 24.60 22.05
N ALA A 262 -0.32 23.28 22.21
CA ALA A 262 -1.23 22.67 23.18
C ALA A 262 -0.85 23.18 24.57
N ALA A 263 -1.83 23.78 25.27
CA ALA A 263 -1.72 24.20 26.63
C ALA A 263 -1.65 23.03 27.61
#